data_9af7f1386f567d00ec8559477f856595
#
_entry.id   9af7f1386f567d00ec8559477f856595
#
_cell.length_a   1.000
_cell.length_b   1.000
_cell.length_c   1.000
_cell.angle_alpha   90.00
_cell.angle_beta   90.00
_cell.angle_gamma   90.00
#
_symmetry.space_group_name_H-M   'P 1'
#
loop_
_entity.id
_entity.type
_entity.pdbx_description
1 polymer ?
#
loop_
_entity_poly.entity_id
_entity_poly.type
_entity_poly.pdbx_seq_one_letter_code
_entity_poly.pdbx_strand_id
1 'polypeptide(L)'
;MAILNNSVVLPVEYGREIIRGVLGRSKALELGRRLPDMRGKTYKLNVLSSLPVAGWVKNGTTPSGAADEIKNKPISDLAWQGKDLVAEEIAVIVPVSLNTLRDVENYVDIVPEITEQVVGAFQQVIDATIFFGVGSPWANFNGIVADATTAGATVSWNGTSGTSFYNAVNDAMEKVENSGYVPTAILGGPSLNSAFRKTITELGVLAGDQGEIGALPRHIDVTGGFNQSTAFAIVGDFRYLVYAFREEMEMRLLEEATLVDPATGSTLYNLAQQDMVAFRFTMRLGAAIPNPVNRVSGQLNSASTNIVASASAYPFAIITKTAGGSN
;
A
#
# COMPACT_ATOMS: atom_id res chain seq x y z
N MET A 1 48.77 -16.36 9.33
CA MET A 1 47.88 -17.53 9.55
C MET A 1 46.47 -16.96 9.55
N ALA A 2 45.85 -17.01 8.39
CA ALA A 2 44.51 -16.48 8.22
C ALA A 2 43.50 -17.43 8.85
N ILE A 3 43.03 -17.11 10.01
CA ILE A 3 41.91 -17.78 10.61
C ILE A 3 40.78 -16.73 10.62
N LEU A 4 40.10 -16.62 9.56
CA LEU A 4 38.75 -16.08 9.52
C LEU A 4 38.10 -16.46 8.18
N ASN A 5 38.22 -17.75 7.82
CA ASN A 5 37.23 -18.41 7.01
C ASN A 5 36.05 -18.80 7.91
N ASN A 6 35.59 -17.89 8.72
CA ASN A 6 34.25 -17.97 9.23
C ASN A 6 33.42 -17.03 8.38
N SER A 7 32.99 -17.54 7.23
CA SER A 7 31.70 -17.16 6.72
C SER A 7 30.76 -17.32 7.92
N VAL A 8 30.45 -16.21 8.58
CA VAL A 8 29.33 -16.17 9.50
C VAL A 8 28.13 -16.42 8.59
N VAL A 9 27.84 -17.70 8.39
CA VAL A 9 26.58 -18.13 7.81
C VAL A 9 25.55 -17.71 8.84
N LEU A 10 25.03 -16.51 8.69
CA LEU A 10 23.91 -16.08 9.51
C LEU A 10 22.78 -17.07 9.25
N PRO A 11 22.26 -17.70 10.30
CA PRO A 11 21.29 -18.77 10.13
C PRO A 11 20.07 -18.23 9.37
N VAL A 12 19.47 -19.07 8.54
CA VAL A 12 18.22 -18.79 7.79
C VAL A 12 17.10 -18.28 8.70
N GLU A 13 17.20 -18.55 10.01
CA GLU A 13 16.25 -18.06 11.02
C GLU A 13 16.28 -16.54 11.22
N TYR A 14 17.43 -15.86 11.04
CA TYR A 14 17.51 -14.40 11.10
C TYR A 14 16.68 -13.73 10.01
N GLY A 15 16.68 -14.29 8.81
CA GLY A 15 15.84 -13.78 7.72
C GLY A 15 14.35 -13.80 8.06
N ARG A 16 13.84 -14.86 8.67
CA ARG A 16 12.43 -14.97 9.06
C ARG A 16 12.03 -14.00 10.18
N GLU A 17 12.91 -13.79 11.12
CA GLU A 17 12.67 -12.86 12.22
C GLU A 17 12.63 -11.41 11.72
N ILE A 18 13.53 -11.04 10.83
CA ILE A 18 13.57 -9.73 10.18
C ILE A 18 12.26 -9.48 9.43
N ILE A 19 11.77 -10.44 8.64
CA ILE A 19 10.53 -10.30 7.89
C ILE A 19 9.33 -10.11 8.81
N ARG A 20 9.23 -10.85 9.90
CA ARG A 20 8.19 -10.65 10.90
C ARG A 20 8.25 -9.23 11.49
N GLY A 21 9.44 -8.71 11.73
CA GLY A 21 9.63 -7.34 12.15
C GLY A 21 9.11 -6.32 11.15
N VAL A 22 9.42 -6.48 9.86
CA VAL A 22 8.91 -5.63 8.77
C VAL A 22 7.40 -5.70 8.68
N LEU A 23 6.82 -6.91 8.65
CA LEU A 23 5.36 -7.11 8.58
C LEU A 23 4.62 -6.51 9.79
N GLY A 24 5.21 -6.59 10.97
CA GLY A 24 4.60 -6.05 12.20
C GLY A 24 4.66 -4.54 12.32
N ARG A 25 5.51 -3.85 11.56
CA ARG A 25 5.73 -2.39 11.67
C ARG A 25 5.24 -1.59 10.47
N SER A 26 5.43 -2.10 9.23
CA SER A 26 4.91 -1.44 8.04
C SER A 26 3.39 -1.44 8.04
N LYS A 27 2.77 -0.26 7.96
CA LYS A 27 1.32 -0.10 7.98
C LYS A 27 0.67 -0.60 6.69
N ALA A 28 1.36 -0.51 5.57
CA ALA A 28 0.88 -1.08 4.32
C ALA A 28 0.76 -2.61 4.39
N LEU A 29 1.74 -3.27 4.99
CA LEU A 29 1.74 -4.73 5.14
C LEU A 29 0.84 -5.21 6.29
N GLU A 30 0.67 -4.41 7.35
CA GLU A 30 -0.22 -4.72 8.47
C GLU A 30 -1.70 -4.69 8.06
N LEU A 31 -2.09 -3.66 7.31
CA LEU A 31 -3.48 -3.43 6.91
C LEU A 31 -3.85 -4.16 5.62
N GLY A 32 -2.89 -4.35 4.73
CA GLY A 32 -3.09 -5.02 3.45
C GLY A 32 -3.28 -6.53 3.60
N ARG A 33 -3.91 -7.14 2.59
CA ARG A 33 -4.12 -8.58 2.52
C ARG A 33 -2.93 -9.27 1.85
N ARG A 34 -2.23 -10.13 2.60
CA ARG A 34 -1.20 -11.01 2.04
C ARG A 34 -1.85 -12.09 1.18
N LEU A 35 -1.35 -12.24 -0.04
CA LEU A 35 -1.64 -13.37 -0.92
C LEU A 35 -0.58 -14.47 -0.73
N PRO A 36 -0.82 -15.70 -1.24
CA PRO A 36 0.20 -16.74 -1.28
C PRO A 36 1.47 -16.27 -2.00
N ASP A 37 2.61 -16.80 -1.60
CA ASP A 37 3.90 -16.43 -2.15
C ASP A 37 3.99 -16.71 -3.65
N MET A 38 4.63 -15.79 -4.37
CA MET A 38 4.70 -15.84 -5.82
C MET A 38 5.77 -16.83 -6.29
N ARG A 39 5.38 -17.74 -7.17
CA ARG A 39 6.35 -18.68 -7.81
C ARG A 39 7.09 -18.05 -9.00
N GLY A 40 6.48 -17.05 -9.66
CA GLY A 40 7.03 -16.34 -10.80
C GLY A 40 7.17 -14.84 -10.54
N LYS A 41 7.77 -14.10 -11.49
CA LYS A 41 7.86 -12.63 -11.41
C LYS A 41 6.49 -11.96 -11.42
N THR A 42 5.54 -12.52 -12.17
CA THR A 42 4.20 -11.97 -12.35
C THR A 42 3.15 -12.95 -11.88
N TYR A 43 2.20 -12.47 -11.11
CA TYR A 43 1.02 -13.21 -10.66
C TYR A 43 -0.24 -12.49 -11.20
N LYS A 44 -1.08 -13.21 -11.95
CA LYS A 44 -2.31 -12.64 -12.53
C LYS A 44 -3.48 -12.80 -11.57
N LEU A 45 -4.07 -11.68 -11.18
CA LEU A 45 -5.31 -11.62 -10.42
C LEU A 45 -6.49 -11.55 -11.38
N ASN A 46 -7.42 -12.49 -11.30
CA ASN A 46 -8.66 -12.43 -12.05
C ASN A 46 -9.64 -11.50 -11.34
N VAL A 47 -9.94 -10.37 -11.96
CA VAL A 47 -10.81 -9.32 -11.41
C VAL A 47 -12.05 -9.21 -12.30
N LEU A 48 -13.23 -9.10 -11.70
CA LEU A 48 -14.48 -8.86 -12.44
C LEU A 48 -14.41 -7.49 -13.11
N SER A 49 -14.58 -7.46 -14.42
CA SER A 49 -14.59 -6.23 -15.24
C SER A 49 -15.98 -5.83 -15.69
N SER A 50 -16.93 -6.76 -15.75
CA SER A 50 -18.34 -6.43 -15.98
C SER A 50 -19.25 -7.36 -15.21
N LEU A 51 -20.43 -6.85 -14.84
CA LEU A 51 -21.48 -7.59 -14.15
C LEU A 51 -22.74 -7.70 -15.01
N PRO A 52 -23.46 -8.81 -14.92
CA PRO A 52 -24.70 -8.97 -15.67
C PRO A 52 -25.83 -8.08 -15.11
N VAL A 53 -26.68 -7.63 -16.00
CA VAL A 53 -27.89 -6.87 -15.72
C VAL A 53 -29.10 -7.78 -15.90
N ALA A 54 -30.02 -7.74 -14.93
CA ALA A 54 -31.31 -8.41 -15.02
C ALA A 54 -32.41 -7.38 -15.34
N GLY A 55 -33.37 -7.76 -16.15
CA GLY A 55 -34.52 -6.92 -16.49
C GLY A 55 -35.85 -7.68 -16.40
N TRP A 56 -36.92 -6.94 -16.16
CA TRP A 56 -38.26 -7.50 -16.17
C TRP A 56 -38.70 -7.83 -17.60
N VAL A 57 -39.06 -9.07 -17.86
CA VAL A 57 -39.46 -9.53 -19.21
C VAL A 57 -40.74 -8.81 -19.69
N LYS A 58 -41.62 -8.40 -18.80
CA LYS A 58 -42.85 -7.65 -19.13
C LYS A 58 -42.56 -6.29 -19.84
N ASN A 59 -41.44 -5.68 -19.56
CA ASN A 59 -41.02 -4.40 -20.16
C ASN A 59 -40.05 -4.58 -21.36
N GLY A 60 -39.75 -5.80 -21.75
CA GLY A 60 -38.86 -6.10 -22.87
C GLY A 60 -39.50 -5.78 -24.25
N THR A 61 -38.68 -5.65 -25.26
CA THR A 61 -39.12 -5.47 -26.66
C THR A 61 -39.89 -6.71 -27.15
N THR A 62 -41.13 -6.51 -27.53
CA THR A 62 -41.94 -7.57 -28.12
C THR A 62 -41.72 -7.57 -29.64
N PRO A 63 -41.44 -8.72 -30.29
CA PRO A 63 -41.46 -8.80 -31.75
C PRO A 63 -42.83 -8.38 -32.29
N SER A 64 -42.87 -7.68 -33.40
CA SER A 64 -44.11 -7.21 -33.99
C SER A 64 -45.09 -8.36 -34.20
N GLY A 65 -46.29 -8.27 -33.60
CA GLY A 65 -47.35 -9.29 -33.70
C GLY A 65 -47.24 -10.43 -32.69
N ALA A 66 -46.29 -10.43 -31.77
CA ALA A 66 -46.21 -11.46 -30.72
C ALA A 66 -47.05 -11.11 -29.52
N ALA A 67 -47.65 -12.15 -28.90
CA ALA A 67 -48.36 -12.01 -27.61
C ALA A 67 -47.41 -11.60 -26.49
N ASP A 68 -47.95 -10.96 -25.42
CA ASP A 68 -47.17 -10.45 -24.31
C ASP A 68 -46.34 -11.53 -23.57
N GLU A 69 -46.70 -12.78 -23.71
CA GLU A 69 -46.01 -13.94 -23.11
C GLU A 69 -44.72 -14.31 -23.86
N ILE A 70 -44.56 -13.88 -25.13
CA ILE A 70 -43.40 -14.20 -25.96
C ILE A 70 -42.49 -12.98 -26.09
N LYS A 71 -41.94 -12.51 -24.97
CA LYS A 71 -40.97 -11.42 -24.96
C LYS A 71 -39.54 -11.93 -24.88
N ASN A 72 -38.66 -11.21 -25.60
CA ASN A 72 -37.23 -11.50 -25.55
C ASN A 72 -36.70 -11.28 -24.16
N LYS A 73 -35.94 -12.25 -23.66
CA LYS A 73 -35.23 -12.13 -22.38
C LYS A 73 -33.98 -11.28 -22.58
N PRO A 74 -33.63 -10.40 -21.63
CA PRO A 74 -32.40 -9.62 -21.73
C PRO A 74 -31.19 -10.55 -21.72
N ILE A 75 -30.25 -10.27 -22.64
CA ILE A 75 -28.95 -10.95 -22.71
C ILE A 75 -27.94 -10.05 -22.01
N SER A 76 -27.14 -10.62 -21.14
CA SER A 76 -26.08 -9.89 -20.43
C SER A 76 -24.85 -10.76 -20.27
N ASP A 77 -23.67 -10.14 -20.37
CA ASP A 77 -22.38 -10.81 -20.30
C ASP A 77 -21.70 -10.57 -18.96
N LEU A 78 -20.91 -11.56 -18.52
CA LEU A 78 -19.99 -11.50 -17.40
C LEU A 78 -18.57 -11.56 -17.96
N ALA A 79 -17.75 -10.57 -17.65
CA ALA A 79 -16.36 -10.54 -18.10
C ALA A 79 -15.37 -10.44 -16.93
N TRP A 80 -14.20 -11.01 -17.16
CA TRP A 80 -13.07 -11.01 -16.25
C TRP A 80 -11.89 -10.30 -16.89
N GLN A 81 -11.15 -9.54 -16.09
CA GLN A 81 -9.91 -8.91 -16.51
C GLN A 81 -8.76 -9.40 -15.63
N GLY A 82 -7.63 -9.74 -16.25
CA GLY A 82 -6.40 -10.03 -15.53
C GLY A 82 -5.76 -8.73 -15.04
N LYS A 83 -5.45 -8.63 -13.76
CA LYS A 83 -4.61 -7.57 -13.21
C LYS A 83 -3.29 -8.18 -12.74
N ASP A 84 -2.18 -7.66 -13.23
CA ASP A 84 -0.85 -8.20 -12.93
C ASP A 84 -0.33 -7.65 -11.61
N LEU A 85 0.11 -8.56 -10.75
CA LEU A 85 0.92 -8.30 -9.59
C LEU A 85 2.37 -8.66 -9.96
N VAL A 86 3.26 -7.69 -10.02
CA VAL A 86 4.65 -7.88 -10.44
C VAL A 86 5.55 -7.77 -9.22
N ALA A 87 6.38 -8.80 -9.00
CA ALA A 87 7.38 -8.77 -7.92
C ALA A 87 8.60 -7.99 -8.36
N GLU A 88 8.87 -6.89 -7.68
CA GLU A 88 10.06 -6.06 -7.88
C GLU A 88 10.97 -6.11 -6.65
N GLU A 89 12.25 -5.79 -6.86
CA GLU A 89 13.29 -5.95 -5.85
C GLU A 89 13.53 -4.65 -5.08
N ILE A 90 13.60 -4.78 -3.76
CA ILE A 90 14.12 -3.77 -2.85
C ILE A 90 15.45 -4.29 -2.34
N ALA A 91 16.50 -3.48 -2.40
CA ALA A 91 17.83 -3.87 -1.95
C ALA A 91 18.55 -2.72 -1.26
N VAL A 92 19.42 -3.06 -0.32
CA VAL A 92 20.39 -2.14 0.29
C VAL A 92 21.68 -2.86 0.56
N ILE A 93 22.80 -2.16 0.43
CA ILE A 93 24.13 -2.65 0.77
C ILE A 93 24.72 -1.71 1.83
N VAL A 94 25.13 -2.27 2.95
CA VAL A 94 25.75 -1.54 4.07
C VAL A 94 27.19 -1.98 4.19
N PRO A 95 28.19 -1.16 3.76
CA PRO A 95 29.60 -1.46 3.93
C PRO A 95 30.04 -1.13 5.36
N VAL A 96 30.87 -1.99 5.95
CA VAL A 96 31.43 -1.83 7.31
C VAL A 96 32.91 -2.23 7.29
N SER A 97 33.75 -1.48 8.02
CA SER A 97 35.16 -1.82 8.20
C SER A 97 35.31 -3.06 9.09
N LEU A 98 36.19 -3.98 8.68
CA LEU A 98 36.54 -5.14 9.49
C LEU A 98 37.17 -4.77 10.83
N ASN A 99 37.95 -3.69 10.87
CA ASN A 99 38.52 -3.21 12.12
C ASN A 99 37.43 -2.74 13.08
N THR A 100 36.44 -2.00 12.59
CA THR A 100 35.29 -1.58 13.40
C THR A 100 34.53 -2.77 13.95
N LEU A 101 34.28 -3.81 13.14
CA LEU A 101 33.59 -5.01 13.60
C LEU A 101 34.38 -5.71 14.73
N ARG A 102 35.71 -5.84 14.58
CA ARG A 102 36.58 -6.49 15.57
C ARG A 102 36.72 -5.69 16.87
N ASP A 103 36.83 -4.36 16.76
CA ASP A 103 37.03 -3.48 17.91
C ASP A 103 35.77 -3.38 18.77
N VAL A 104 34.61 -3.47 18.14
CA VAL A 104 33.31 -3.30 18.81
C VAL A 104 32.69 -4.65 19.24
N GLU A 105 33.11 -5.78 18.66
CA GLU A 105 32.59 -7.13 18.97
C GLU A 105 32.55 -7.43 20.48
N ASN A 106 33.49 -6.87 21.25
CA ASN A 106 33.54 -7.05 22.71
C ASN A 106 32.59 -6.14 23.50
N TYR A 107 31.98 -5.14 22.88
CA TYR A 107 31.17 -4.13 23.53
C TYR A 107 29.73 -4.10 23.07
N VAL A 108 29.48 -4.23 21.76
CA VAL A 108 28.15 -4.18 21.18
C VAL A 108 28.12 -5.11 19.96
N ASP A 109 27.11 -5.93 19.85
CA ASP A 109 26.86 -6.68 18.63
C ASP A 109 26.25 -5.73 17.57
N ILE A 110 27.08 -5.29 16.62
CA ILE A 110 26.69 -4.33 15.58
C ILE A 110 25.74 -4.96 14.55
N VAL A 111 25.81 -6.25 14.31
CA VAL A 111 25.04 -6.91 13.25
C VAL A 111 23.53 -6.83 13.50
N PRO A 112 23.01 -7.08 14.71
CA PRO A 112 21.61 -6.87 15.01
C PRO A 112 21.18 -5.41 14.85
N GLU A 113 22.01 -4.44 15.25
CA GLU A 113 21.70 -3.01 15.09
C GLU A 113 21.58 -2.63 13.62
N ILE A 114 22.54 -3.03 12.76
CA ILE A 114 22.48 -2.83 11.32
C ILE A 114 21.21 -3.44 10.76
N THR A 115 20.87 -4.65 11.18
CA THR A 115 19.69 -5.37 10.74
C THR A 115 18.41 -4.62 11.11
N GLU A 116 18.31 -4.09 12.34
CA GLU A 116 17.14 -3.34 12.79
C GLU A 116 16.98 -2.03 12.01
N GLN A 117 18.06 -1.30 11.76
CA GLN A 117 18.02 -0.08 10.96
C GLN A 117 17.66 -0.34 9.49
N VAL A 118 18.16 -1.43 8.92
CA VAL A 118 17.78 -1.86 7.57
C VAL A 118 16.30 -2.23 7.49
N VAL A 119 15.78 -2.96 8.46
CA VAL A 119 14.35 -3.26 8.56
C VAL A 119 13.52 -1.97 8.57
N GLY A 120 13.92 -0.97 9.35
CA GLY A 120 13.29 0.35 9.36
C GLY A 120 13.30 1.03 7.99
N ALA A 121 14.44 0.99 7.28
CA ALA A 121 14.56 1.55 5.94
C ALA A 121 13.65 0.85 4.91
N PHE A 122 13.56 -0.48 4.95
CA PHE A 122 12.64 -1.24 4.09
C PHE A 122 11.17 -0.89 4.37
N GLN A 123 10.79 -0.78 5.65
CA GLN A 123 9.45 -0.35 6.05
C GLN A 123 9.09 1.01 5.45
N GLN A 124 9.99 1.98 5.59
CA GLN A 124 9.80 3.33 5.08
C GLN A 124 9.60 3.33 3.56
N VAL A 125 10.45 2.59 2.82
CA VAL A 125 10.34 2.49 1.35
C VAL A 125 9.05 1.84 0.94
N ILE A 126 8.66 0.72 1.57
CA ILE A 126 7.40 0.01 1.28
C ILE A 126 6.20 0.92 1.50
N ASP A 127 6.13 1.57 2.65
CA ASP A 127 5.01 2.46 2.99
C ASP A 127 4.97 3.68 2.07
N ALA A 128 6.10 4.33 1.79
CA ALA A 128 6.18 5.45 0.86
C ALA A 128 5.78 5.07 -0.57
N THR A 129 6.19 3.89 -1.03
CA THR A 129 5.85 3.41 -2.38
C THR A 129 4.38 3.03 -2.48
N ILE A 130 3.84 2.26 -1.52
CA ILE A 130 2.45 1.78 -1.57
C ILE A 130 1.47 2.94 -1.36
N PHE A 131 1.73 3.84 -0.42
CA PHE A 131 0.81 4.95 -0.17
C PHE A 131 0.94 6.08 -1.19
N PHE A 132 2.15 6.50 -1.51
CA PHE A 132 2.40 7.71 -2.31
C PHE A 132 3.00 7.45 -3.69
N GLY A 133 3.35 6.21 -4.02
CA GLY A 133 3.99 5.87 -5.29
C GLY A 133 5.42 6.40 -5.42
N VAL A 134 6.08 6.76 -4.33
CA VAL A 134 7.45 7.29 -4.37
C VAL A 134 8.40 6.20 -4.89
N GLY A 135 9.00 6.46 -6.06
CA GLY A 135 9.88 5.48 -6.69
C GLY A 135 9.19 4.18 -7.10
N SER A 136 7.86 4.19 -7.30
CA SER A 136 7.11 2.98 -7.64
C SER A 136 7.68 2.27 -8.87
N PRO A 137 8.06 0.99 -8.74
CA PRO A 137 8.51 0.20 -9.86
C PRO A 137 7.35 -0.43 -10.65
N TRP A 138 6.10 -0.30 -10.17
CA TRP A 138 4.92 -0.94 -10.76
C TRP A 138 4.24 -0.01 -11.76
N ALA A 139 4.20 -0.42 -13.03
CA ALA A 139 3.58 0.38 -14.10
C ALA A 139 2.06 0.59 -13.93
N ASN A 140 1.38 -0.31 -13.22
CA ASN A 140 -0.08 -0.31 -13.05
C ASN A 140 -0.55 0.10 -11.66
N PHE A 141 0.36 0.59 -10.82
CA PHE A 141 0.06 1.03 -9.46
C PHE A 141 0.97 2.20 -9.06
N ASN A 142 0.41 3.39 -9.05
CA ASN A 142 1.13 4.63 -8.75
C ASN A 142 1.03 5.06 -7.29
N GLY A 143 0.59 4.15 -6.42
CA GLY A 143 0.31 4.43 -5.02
C GLY A 143 -1.15 4.81 -4.76
N ILE A 144 -1.61 4.54 -3.54
CA ILE A 144 -3.01 4.76 -3.13
C ILE A 144 -3.43 6.22 -3.33
N VAL A 145 -2.57 7.16 -2.95
CA VAL A 145 -2.89 8.60 -3.01
C VAL A 145 -3.03 9.10 -4.45
N ALA A 146 -2.12 8.70 -5.33
CA ALA A 146 -2.18 9.11 -6.74
C ALA A 146 -3.40 8.54 -7.46
N ASP A 147 -3.67 7.25 -7.25
CA ASP A 147 -4.81 6.57 -7.86
C ASP A 147 -6.15 7.08 -7.31
N ALA A 148 -6.25 7.34 -5.99
CA ALA A 148 -7.44 7.96 -5.39
C ALA A 148 -7.67 9.39 -5.90
N THR A 149 -6.61 10.16 -6.11
CA THR A 149 -6.71 11.50 -6.71
C THR A 149 -7.25 11.42 -8.13
N THR A 150 -6.75 10.50 -8.93
CA THR A 150 -7.21 10.27 -10.31
C THR A 150 -8.69 9.85 -10.35
N ALA A 151 -9.14 9.05 -9.38
CA ALA A 151 -10.54 8.67 -9.23
C ALA A 151 -11.43 9.80 -8.67
N GLY A 152 -10.88 10.95 -8.27
CA GLY A 152 -11.63 12.04 -7.64
C GLY A 152 -12.06 11.75 -6.19
N ALA A 153 -11.47 10.76 -5.55
CA ALA A 153 -11.75 10.36 -4.17
C ALA A 153 -10.93 11.20 -3.17
N THR A 154 -10.95 12.52 -3.33
CA THR A 154 -10.23 13.48 -2.48
C THR A 154 -11.20 14.36 -1.70
N VAL A 155 -10.91 14.62 -0.44
CA VAL A 155 -11.63 15.54 0.45
C VAL A 155 -10.66 16.58 0.96
N SER A 156 -11.03 17.85 0.84
CA SER A 156 -10.21 18.95 1.35
C SER A 156 -10.60 19.27 2.79
N TRP A 157 -9.61 19.35 3.66
CA TRP A 157 -9.75 19.80 5.03
C TRP A 157 -8.96 21.11 5.23
N ASN A 158 -9.61 22.13 5.77
CA ASN A 158 -9.02 23.47 5.94
C ASN A 158 -7.96 23.56 7.05
N GLY A 159 -7.63 22.44 7.70
CA GLY A 159 -6.65 22.40 8.80
C GLY A 159 -7.19 22.87 10.15
N THR A 160 -8.43 23.37 10.21
CA THR A 160 -9.08 23.75 11.46
C THR A 160 -9.54 22.50 12.20
N SER A 161 -9.28 22.44 13.49
CA SER A 161 -9.75 21.34 14.35
C SER A 161 -11.24 21.48 14.69
N GLY A 162 -11.82 20.47 15.30
CA GLY A 162 -13.21 20.42 15.70
C GLY A 162 -14.11 19.76 14.67
N THR A 163 -15.30 20.29 14.46
CA THR A 163 -16.33 19.77 13.55
C THR A 163 -15.83 19.60 12.11
N SER A 164 -14.96 20.50 11.65
CA SER A 164 -14.41 20.48 10.29
C SER A 164 -13.62 19.18 9.98
N PHE A 165 -12.86 18.67 10.93
CA PHE A 165 -12.14 17.40 10.74
C PHE A 165 -13.10 16.20 10.80
N TYR A 166 -14.08 16.25 11.70
CA TYR A 166 -15.12 15.22 11.77
C TYR A 166 -15.86 15.09 10.44
N ASN A 167 -16.30 16.21 9.88
CA ASN A 167 -16.99 16.23 8.59
C ASN A 167 -16.08 15.71 7.46
N ALA A 168 -14.81 16.13 7.41
CA ALA A 168 -13.88 15.65 6.40
C ALA A 168 -13.67 14.11 6.45
N VAL A 169 -13.67 13.52 7.63
CA VAL A 169 -13.61 12.06 7.77
C VAL A 169 -14.90 11.41 7.27
N ASN A 170 -16.06 11.95 7.64
CA ASN A 170 -17.35 11.44 7.17
C ASN A 170 -17.49 11.57 5.65
N ASP A 171 -17.11 12.70 5.06
CA ASP A 171 -17.12 12.89 3.62
C ASP A 171 -16.18 11.92 2.89
N ALA A 172 -15.04 11.60 3.49
CA ALA A 172 -14.12 10.60 2.96
C ALA A 172 -14.72 9.19 3.03
N MET A 173 -15.39 8.84 4.13
CA MET A 173 -16.12 7.57 4.27
C MET A 173 -17.23 7.47 3.23
N GLU A 174 -18.03 8.53 3.07
CA GLU A 174 -19.10 8.61 2.08
C GLU A 174 -18.59 8.33 0.66
N LYS A 175 -17.44 8.89 0.28
CA LYS A 175 -16.83 8.62 -1.04
C LYS A 175 -16.48 7.16 -1.25
N VAL A 176 -15.95 6.49 -0.21
CA VAL A 176 -15.63 5.06 -0.25
C VAL A 176 -16.92 4.22 -0.34
N GLU A 177 -17.94 4.56 0.44
CA GLU A 177 -19.24 3.88 0.46
C GLU A 177 -19.98 4.07 -0.86
N ASN A 178 -20.00 5.26 -1.42
CA ASN A 178 -20.57 5.54 -2.75
C ASN A 178 -19.82 4.81 -3.87
N SER A 179 -18.55 4.48 -3.65
CA SER A 179 -17.78 3.60 -4.54
C SER A 179 -18.12 2.11 -4.34
N GLY A 180 -19.00 1.76 -3.38
CA GLY A 180 -19.45 0.40 -3.11
C GLY A 180 -18.49 -0.42 -2.26
N TYR A 181 -17.61 0.24 -1.51
CA TYR A 181 -16.70 -0.38 -0.56
C TYR A 181 -17.07 -0.01 0.87
N VAL A 182 -16.60 -0.81 1.83
CA VAL A 182 -16.83 -0.54 3.25
C VAL A 182 -15.50 -0.14 3.87
N PRO A 183 -15.34 1.12 4.33
CA PRO A 183 -14.10 1.55 4.96
C PRO A 183 -13.79 0.68 6.19
N THR A 184 -12.54 0.25 6.31
CA THR A 184 -12.09 -0.64 7.40
C THR A 184 -11.15 0.04 8.37
N ALA A 185 -10.46 1.10 7.96
CA ALA A 185 -9.52 1.83 8.80
C ALA A 185 -9.25 3.25 8.30
N ILE A 186 -8.73 4.06 9.20
CA ILE A 186 -8.17 5.39 8.91
C ILE A 186 -6.68 5.33 9.20
N LEU A 187 -5.86 5.67 8.20
CA LEU A 187 -4.41 5.72 8.28
C LEU A 187 -3.91 7.15 8.12
N GLY A 188 -2.93 7.52 8.91
CA GLY A 188 -2.24 8.81 8.76
C GLY A 188 -0.96 8.87 9.55
N GLY A 189 -0.24 9.98 9.46
CA GLY A 189 0.96 10.20 10.25
C GLY A 189 0.66 10.68 11.67
N PRO A 190 1.71 10.99 12.47
CA PRO A 190 1.58 11.32 13.90
C PRO A 190 0.64 12.48 14.23
N SER A 191 0.52 13.49 13.34
CA SER A 191 -0.37 14.63 13.58
C SER A 191 -1.86 14.29 13.52
N LEU A 192 -2.21 13.13 12.94
CA LEU A 192 -3.58 12.60 12.93
C LEU A 192 -4.11 12.42 14.37
N ASN A 193 -3.26 11.98 15.31
CA ASN A 193 -3.63 11.86 16.72
C ASN A 193 -4.09 13.19 17.33
N SER A 194 -3.41 14.29 16.96
CA SER A 194 -3.79 15.62 17.45
C SER A 194 -5.13 16.07 16.86
N ALA A 195 -5.36 15.80 15.58
CA ALA A 195 -6.63 16.12 14.93
C ALA A 195 -7.80 15.37 15.58
N PHE A 196 -7.62 14.07 15.84
CA PHE A 196 -8.64 13.26 16.54
C PHE A 196 -8.96 13.78 17.93
N ARG A 197 -7.95 14.09 18.76
CA ARG A 197 -8.17 14.63 20.11
C ARG A 197 -8.90 15.97 20.13
N LYS A 198 -8.81 16.74 19.07
CA LYS A 198 -9.47 18.05 18.91
C LYS A 198 -10.79 17.96 18.17
N THR A 199 -11.19 16.75 17.74
CA THR A 199 -12.43 16.57 17.00
C THR A 199 -13.64 16.71 17.90
N ILE A 200 -14.56 17.54 17.46
CA ILE A 200 -15.82 17.81 18.17
C ILE A 200 -16.96 17.47 17.19
N THR A 201 -17.99 16.82 17.67
CA THR A 201 -19.23 16.59 16.91
C THR A 201 -20.00 17.88 16.69
N GLU A 202 -20.98 17.87 15.78
CA GLU A 202 -21.87 19.03 15.58
C GLU A 202 -22.64 19.43 16.85
N LEU A 203 -22.84 18.50 17.75
CA LEU A 203 -23.47 18.73 19.06
C LEU A 203 -22.49 19.28 20.11
N GLY A 204 -21.24 19.56 19.77
CA GLY A 204 -20.23 20.10 20.67
C GLY A 204 -19.59 19.08 21.62
N VAL A 205 -19.83 17.77 21.42
CA VAL A 205 -19.23 16.70 22.21
C VAL A 205 -17.93 16.24 21.55
N LEU A 206 -16.88 15.97 22.36
CA LEU A 206 -15.63 15.41 21.88
C LEU A 206 -15.88 14.04 21.25
N ALA A 207 -15.69 13.93 19.93
CA ALA A 207 -15.89 12.68 19.21
C ALA A 207 -14.68 11.74 19.34
N GLY A 208 -13.51 12.30 19.64
CA GLY A 208 -12.24 11.57 19.63
C GLY A 208 -11.87 10.89 20.95
N ASP A 209 -12.69 10.96 21.98
CA ASP A 209 -12.37 10.37 23.30
C ASP A 209 -12.38 8.82 23.28
N GLN A 210 -13.05 8.22 22.31
CA GLN A 210 -13.09 6.77 22.12
C GLN A 210 -12.10 6.26 21.07
N GLY A 211 -11.28 7.14 20.45
CA GLY A 211 -10.27 6.77 19.47
C GLY A 211 -10.79 6.41 18.07
N GLU A 212 -12.10 6.44 17.85
CA GLU A 212 -12.75 6.06 16.61
C GLU A 212 -13.72 7.15 16.14
N ILE A 213 -13.73 7.42 14.84
CA ILE A 213 -14.78 8.18 14.15
C ILE A 213 -15.49 7.22 13.23
N GLY A 214 -16.82 7.10 13.34
CA GLY A 214 -17.61 6.16 12.54
C GLY A 214 -17.26 4.68 12.79
N ALA A 215 -16.83 4.33 14.01
CA ALA A 215 -16.38 2.99 14.41
C ALA A 215 -15.16 2.45 13.61
N LEU A 216 -14.36 3.34 12.98
CA LEU A 216 -13.16 2.95 12.26
C LEU A 216 -11.92 3.03 13.15
N PRO A 217 -11.12 1.96 13.22
CA PRO A 217 -9.85 1.97 13.92
C PRO A 217 -8.87 2.93 13.26
N ARG A 218 -8.12 3.63 14.11
CA ARG A 218 -7.09 4.58 13.71
C ARG A 218 -5.73 3.93 13.72
N HIS A 219 -5.02 4.04 12.60
CA HIS A 219 -3.65 3.58 12.46
C HIS A 219 -2.72 4.76 12.22
N ILE A 220 -1.60 4.78 12.92
CA ILE A 220 -0.59 5.83 12.80
C ILE A 220 0.68 5.23 12.22
N ASP A 221 1.13 5.81 11.13
CA ASP A 221 2.43 5.50 10.57
C ASP A 221 3.51 6.34 11.27
N VAL A 222 4.50 5.66 11.83
CA VAL A 222 5.67 6.24 12.48
C VAL A 222 6.97 5.85 11.77
N THR A 223 6.89 5.17 10.62
CA THR A 223 8.07 4.72 9.87
C THR A 223 8.76 5.87 9.13
N GLY A 224 8.07 7.02 8.98
CA GLY A 224 8.52 8.14 8.17
C GLY A 224 8.22 8.00 6.68
N GLY A 225 7.55 6.90 6.26
CA GLY A 225 7.08 6.70 4.90
C GLY A 225 5.83 7.50 4.55
N PHE A 226 5.08 7.97 5.55
CA PHE A 226 3.84 8.71 5.35
C PHE A 226 4.05 10.22 5.16
N ASN A 227 3.82 10.73 3.96
CA ASN A 227 3.94 12.16 3.64
C ASN A 227 2.64 12.93 3.94
N GLN A 228 2.58 13.55 5.11
CA GLN A 228 1.42 14.32 5.57
C GLN A 228 1.17 15.62 4.78
N SER A 229 2.16 16.09 4.02
CA SER A 229 1.99 17.28 3.16
C SER A 229 1.16 16.97 1.92
N THR A 230 1.23 15.73 1.42
CA THR A 230 0.49 15.28 0.24
C THR A 230 -0.90 14.75 0.62
N ALA A 231 -0.97 13.93 1.66
CA ALA A 231 -2.23 13.43 2.20
C ALA A 231 -2.18 13.45 3.73
N PHE A 232 -3.17 14.07 4.36
CA PHE A 232 -3.25 14.13 5.83
C PHE A 232 -3.70 12.80 6.41
N ALA A 233 -4.67 12.16 5.77
CA ALA A 233 -5.15 10.83 6.13
C ALA A 233 -5.67 10.08 4.90
N ILE A 234 -5.64 8.76 4.96
CA ILE A 234 -6.22 7.82 4.00
C ILE A 234 -7.31 7.05 4.71
N VAL A 235 -8.51 7.08 4.17
CA VAL A 235 -9.67 6.32 4.64
C VAL A 235 -10.02 5.30 3.56
N GLY A 236 -10.24 4.03 3.92
CA GLY A 236 -10.61 3.08 2.88
C GLY A 236 -10.74 1.63 3.33
N ASP A 237 -10.99 0.78 2.36
CA ASP A 237 -11.08 -0.66 2.53
C ASP A 237 -9.72 -1.32 2.23
N PHE A 238 -8.91 -1.48 3.25
CA PHE A 238 -7.56 -2.05 3.13
C PHE A 238 -7.55 -3.53 2.73
N ARG A 239 -8.68 -4.24 2.76
CA ARG A 239 -8.77 -5.62 2.24
C ARG A 239 -8.51 -5.70 0.74
N TYR A 240 -8.68 -4.58 0.02
CA TYR A 240 -8.38 -4.45 -1.40
C TYR A 240 -6.93 -4.05 -1.69
N LEU A 241 -6.13 -3.67 -0.70
CA LEU A 241 -4.69 -3.60 -0.85
C LEU A 241 -4.14 -5.03 -0.75
N VAL A 242 -3.71 -5.59 -1.86
CA VAL A 242 -3.16 -6.95 -1.90
C VAL A 242 -1.67 -6.90 -2.18
N TYR A 243 -0.92 -7.75 -1.49
CA TYR A 243 0.51 -7.89 -1.71
C TYR A 243 0.94 -9.36 -1.62
N ALA A 244 2.05 -9.68 -2.27
CA ALA A 244 2.67 -11.00 -2.18
C ALA A 244 4.19 -10.89 -2.23
N PHE A 245 4.85 -11.76 -1.50
CA PHE A 245 6.30 -11.92 -1.57
C PHE A 245 6.65 -12.95 -2.63
N ARG A 246 7.72 -12.70 -3.38
CA ARG A 246 8.38 -13.71 -4.20
C ARG A 246 9.59 -14.26 -3.48
N GLU A 247 10.38 -13.37 -2.90
CA GLU A 247 11.54 -13.70 -2.10
C GLU A 247 11.44 -12.90 -0.80
N GLU A 248 11.50 -13.62 0.29
CA GLU A 248 11.58 -13.04 1.61
C GLU A 248 12.92 -12.32 1.79
N MET A 249 13.06 -11.48 2.80
CA MET A 249 14.30 -10.75 3.02
C MET A 249 15.46 -11.72 3.26
N GLU A 250 16.48 -11.62 2.41
CA GLU A 250 17.71 -12.37 2.50
C GLU A 250 18.87 -11.41 2.81
N MET A 251 19.74 -11.80 3.72
CA MET A 251 20.99 -11.12 3.98
C MET A 251 22.16 -11.94 3.47
N ARG A 252 23.06 -11.29 2.74
CA ARG A 252 24.33 -11.90 2.29
C ARG A 252 25.51 -11.05 2.67
N LEU A 253 26.55 -11.68 3.18
CA LEU A 253 27.83 -11.06 3.43
C LEU A 253 28.65 -11.04 2.13
N LEU A 254 29.20 -9.87 1.78
CA LEU A 254 30.10 -9.66 0.67
C LEU A 254 31.48 -9.31 1.22
N GLU A 255 32.49 -10.09 0.86
CA GLU A 255 33.87 -9.90 1.32
C GLU A 255 34.77 -9.39 0.19
N GLU A 256 34.54 -9.85 -1.04
CA GLU A 256 35.37 -9.56 -2.21
C GLU A 256 34.51 -8.92 -3.31
N ALA A 257 34.05 -7.70 -3.07
CA ALA A 257 33.25 -6.96 -4.07
C ALA A 257 33.73 -5.53 -4.24
N THR A 258 33.53 -4.99 -5.43
CA THR A 258 33.67 -3.57 -5.70
C THR A 258 32.29 -2.94 -5.69
N LEU A 259 32.08 -1.96 -4.82
CA LEU A 259 30.85 -1.20 -4.73
C LEU A 259 30.97 0.05 -5.59
N VAL A 260 30.00 0.24 -6.47
CA VAL A 260 29.94 1.38 -7.37
C VAL A 260 28.74 2.27 -7.04
N ASP A 261 28.87 3.55 -7.27
CA ASP A 261 27.76 4.49 -7.16
C ASP A 261 26.74 4.20 -8.28
N PRO A 262 25.48 3.91 -7.95
CA PRO A 262 24.46 3.60 -8.95
C PRO A 262 24.13 4.78 -9.88
N ALA A 263 24.41 6.02 -9.48
CA ALA A 263 24.13 7.21 -10.27
C ALA A 263 25.26 7.54 -11.25
N THR A 264 26.54 7.40 -10.81
CA THR A 264 27.72 7.80 -11.59
C THR A 264 28.50 6.63 -12.17
N GLY A 265 28.28 5.40 -11.64
CA GLY A 265 29.07 4.22 -12.00
C GLY A 265 30.51 4.26 -11.47
N SER A 266 30.88 5.26 -10.68
CA SER A 266 32.23 5.36 -10.11
C SER A 266 32.39 4.37 -8.94
N THR A 267 33.62 3.84 -8.79
CA THR A 267 33.96 2.96 -7.66
C THR A 267 33.94 3.76 -6.35
N LEU A 268 33.10 3.38 -5.41
CA LEU A 268 33.05 3.94 -4.06
C LEU A 268 33.97 3.18 -3.11
N TYR A 269 33.87 1.86 -3.10
CA TYR A 269 34.64 0.99 -2.22
C TYR A 269 35.12 -0.25 -2.96
N ASN A 270 36.34 -0.66 -2.67
CA ASN A 270 36.87 -1.97 -3.01
C ASN A 270 37.10 -2.74 -1.71
N LEU A 271 36.17 -3.64 -1.39
CA LEU A 271 36.13 -4.29 -0.09
C LEU A 271 37.42 -5.02 0.26
N ALA A 272 38.02 -5.71 -0.72
CA ALA A 272 39.25 -6.47 -0.51
C ALA A 272 40.47 -5.58 -0.27
N GLN A 273 40.55 -4.39 -0.92
CA GLN A 273 41.70 -3.47 -0.76
C GLN A 273 41.59 -2.58 0.48
N GLN A 274 40.39 -2.38 0.98
CA GLN A 274 40.07 -1.45 2.09
C GLN A 274 39.77 -2.17 3.41
N ASP A 275 40.00 -3.49 3.47
CA ASP A 275 39.65 -4.31 4.65
C ASP A 275 38.21 -4.07 5.14
N MET A 276 37.26 -4.15 4.22
CA MET A 276 35.84 -3.93 4.47
C MET A 276 35.01 -5.17 4.13
N VAL A 277 33.87 -5.27 4.77
CA VAL A 277 32.81 -6.22 4.41
C VAL A 277 31.53 -5.45 4.14
N ALA A 278 30.64 -6.00 3.35
CA ALA A 278 29.34 -5.38 3.13
C ALA A 278 28.21 -6.39 3.36
N PHE A 279 27.17 -5.93 4.05
CA PHE A 279 25.93 -6.67 4.22
C PHE A 279 24.96 -6.24 3.13
N ARG A 280 24.57 -7.19 2.27
CA ARG A 280 23.56 -6.96 1.24
C ARG A 280 22.24 -7.57 1.70
N PHE A 281 21.21 -6.75 1.77
CA PHE A 281 19.85 -7.16 2.04
C PHE A 281 19.03 -7.01 0.78
N THR A 282 18.26 -8.04 0.43
CA THR A 282 17.39 -8.05 -0.73
C THR A 282 16.05 -8.66 -0.38
N MET A 283 14.98 -8.13 -0.95
CA MET A 283 13.62 -8.63 -0.82
C MET A 283 12.85 -8.36 -2.11
N ARG A 284 11.94 -9.25 -2.49
CA ARG A 284 11.11 -9.07 -3.68
C ARG A 284 9.64 -9.19 -3.33
N LEU A 285 8.91 -8.11 -3.55
CA LEU A 285 7.48 -8.06 -3.30
C LEU A 285 6.72 -7.42 -4.47
N GLY A 286 5.44 -7.79 -4.60
CA GLY A 286 4.49 -7.12 -5.47
C GLY A 286 3.33 -6.58 -4.66
N ALA A 287 2.78 -5.44 -5.07
CA ALA A 287 1.56 -4.86 -4.51
C ALA A 287 0.62 -4.40 -5.63
N ALA A 288 -0.68 -4.49 -5.39
CA ALA A 288 -1.70 -4.00 -6.32
C ALA A 288 -3.03 -3.77 -5.61
N ILE A 289 -3.89 -2.97 -6.25
CA ILE A 289 -5.29 -2.80 -5.85
C ILE A 289 -6.16 -3.38 -6.97
N PRO A 290 -6.84 -4.52 -6.75
CA PRO A 290 -7.65 -5.18 -7.77
C PRO A 290 -8.79 -4.31 -8.31
N ASN A 291 -9.45 -3.54 -7.45
CA ASN A 291 -10.58 -2.66 -7.76
C ASN A 291 -11.64 -3.33 -8.67
N PRO A 292 -12.35 -4.39 -8.18
CA PRO A 292 -13.35 -5.09 -8.96
C PRO A 292 -14.60 -4.21 -9.17
N VAL A 293 -15.27 -4.43 -10.30
CA VAL A 293 -16.57 -3.81 -10.56
C VAL A 293 -17.58 -4.25 -9.51
N ASN A 294 -18.34 -3.32 -8.99
CA ASN A 294 -19.47 -3.57 -8.08
C ASN A 294 -20.77 -2.92 -8.60
N ARG A 295 -21.90 -3.25 -7.99
CA ARG A 295 -23.22 -2.77 -8.43
C ARG A 295 -23.57 -1.38 -7.94
N VAL A 296 -22.88 -0.88 -6.92
CA VAL A 296 -23.17 0.44 -6.30
C VAL A 296 -22.64 1.54 -7.17
N SER A 297 -21.36 1.45 -7.56
CA SER A 297 -20.69 2.46 -8.38
C SER A 297 -20.61 2.09 -9.87
N GLY A 298 -21.00 0.87 -10.22
CA GLY A 298 -20.97 0.40 -11.60
C GLY A 298 -21.96 1.17 -12.50
N GLN A 299 -21.55 1.42 -13.72
CA GLN A 299 -22.34 2.12 -14.72
C GLN A 299 -22.81 1.14 -15.81
N LEU A 300 -24.02 1.34 -16.31
CA LEU A 300 -24.46 0.63 -17.50
C LEU A 300 -23.57 1.00 -18.68
N ASN A 301 -23.13 -0.01 -19.42
CA ASN A 301 -22.43 0.24 -20.68
C ASN A 301 -23.35 0.96 -21.70
N SER A 302 -22.81 1.47 -22.77
CA SER A 302 -23.56 2.18 -23.81
C SER A 302 -24.70 1.37 -24.44
N ALA A 303 -24.60 0.04 -24.43
CA ALA A 303 -25.63 -0.88 -24.91
C ALA A 303 -26.67 -1.26 -23.83
N SER A 304 -26.50 -0.79 -22.58
CA SER A 304 -27.32 -1.14 -21.41
C SER A 304 -27.42 -2.65 -21.13
N THR A 305 -26.42 -3.41 -21.54
CA THR A 305 -26.39 -4.88 -21.39
C THR A 305 -25.57 -5.34 -20.18
N ASN A 306 -24.60 -4.56 -19.74
CA ASN A 306 -23.72 -4.93 -18.60
C ASN A 306 -23.40 -3.71 -17.75
N ILE A 307 -23.05 -3.98 -16.48
CA ILE A 307 -22.46 -2.99 -15.59
C ILE A 307 -20.94 -3.06 -15.72
N VAL A 308 -20.32 -1.93 -16.02
CA VAL A 308 -18.86 -1.76 -16.12
C VAL A 308 -18.34 -0.88 -15.00
N ALA A 309 -17.02 -0.91 -14.77
CA ALA A 309 -16.38 -0.08 -13.76
C ALA A 309 -16.61 1.41 -14.03
N SER A 310 -16.96 2.16 -13.01
CA SER A 310 -16.85 3.62 -13.03
C SER A 310 -15.38 4.03 -12.83
N ALA A 311 -14.91 4.99 -13.61
CA ALA A 311 -13.57 5.56 -13.44
C ALA A 311 -13.38 6.25 -12.07
N SER A 312 -14.48 6.69 -11.46
CA SER A 312 -14.49 7.32 -10.14
C SER A 312 -14.60 6.34 -8.97
N ALA A 313 -14.80 5.04 -9.21
CA ALA A 313 -14.91 4.04 -8.16
C ALA A 313 -13.53 3.60 -7.68
N TYR A 314 -13.22 3.87 -6.43
CA TYR A 314 -11.95 3.49 -5.82
C TYR A 314 -12.14 3.12 -4.34
N PRO A 315 -11.44 2.10 -3.81
CA PRO A 315 -11.64 1.63 -2.43
C PRO A 315 -11.02 2.53 -1.35
N PHE A 316 -10.35 3.61 -1.74
CA PHE A 316 -9.72 4.56 -0.82
C PHE A 316 -10.12 5.99 -1.15
N ALA A 317 -10.26 6.81 -0.11
CA ALA A 317 -10.39 8.25 -0.20
C ALA A 317 -9.29 8.92 0.62
N ILE A 318 -8.83 10.07 0.17
CA ILE A 318 -7.78 10.83 0.84
C ILE A 318 -8.31 12.15 1.37
N ILE A 319 -7.85 12.49 2.56
CA ILE A 319 -8.05 13.81 3.17
C ILE A 319 -6.79 14.62 2.93
N THR A 320 -6.90 15.70 2.17
CA THR A 320 -5.82 16.66 1.93
C THR A 320 -5.99 17.87 2.83
N LYS A 321 -4.91 18.29 3.48
CA LYS A 321 -4.93 19.52 4.26
C LYS A 321 -4.67 20.70 3.33
N THR A 322 -5.67 21.54 3.14
CA THR A 322 -5.48 22.84 2.46
C THR A 322 -4.73 23.76 3.42
N ALA A 323 -3.67 24.41 2.94
CA ALA A 323 -3.03 25.46 3.73
C ALA A 323 -4.10 26.51 4.07
N GLY A 324 -4.47 26.59 5.34
CA GLY A 324 -5.39 27.63 5.80
C GLY A 324 -4.78 28.97 5.44
N GLY A 325 -5.52 29.80 4.69
CA GLY A 325 -5.14 31.17 4.52
C GLY A 325 -4.93 31.76 5.91
N SER A 326 -3.74 32.25 6.17
CA SER A 326 -3.46 33.04 7.36
C SER A 326 -4.39 34.24 7.34
N ASN A 327 -5.38 34.29 8.24
CA ASN A 327 -6.01 35.53 8.66
C ASN A 327 -5.07 36.26 9.59
#